data_9b13d48e5723ca28ca0d1946a45816e0
#
_entry.id   9b13d48e5723ca28ca0d1946a45816e0
#
_cell.length_a   1.000
_cell.length_b   1.000
_cell.length_c   1.000
_cell.angle_alpha   90.00
_cell.angle_beta   90.00
_cell.angle_gamma   90.00
#
_symmetry.space_group_name_H-M   'P 1'
#
loop_
_entity.id
_entity.type
_entity.pdbx_description
1 polymer ?
#
loop_
_entity_poly.entity_id
_entity_poly.type
_entity_poly.pdbx_seq_one_letter_code
_entity_poly.pdbx_strand_id
1 'polypeptide(L)'
;MIYSPILISLSETDKRIIFAILIVAILVLVLLGYLGYLLVKLMKWQGKKMDTLIHDVVVTKVITDRRHLIRYGRKKNWALFFKQAYIPLIVIAFGFIILLIRNSIYSDFSYNPFSVHNGFGTIFWTWKLSNEYVGGDLIKFNIIVLDNQPHFVAEAWAGYISAPCFLIGGLWYLIVVSALMGRTIKLYIRSREVFEKSLDGYNQSGAINQNIAVNNDNNQVG
;
A
#
# COMPACT_ATOMS: atom_id res chain seq x y z
N MET A 1 33.37 -43.48 8.64
CA MET A 1 31.91 -43.38 8.35
C MET A 1 31.76 -42.60 7.06
N ILE A 2 31.47 -43.32 5.96
CA ILE A 2 31.26 -42.71 4.64
C ILE A 2 29.81 -42.23 4.60
N TYR A 3 29.62 -40.91 4.63
CA TYR A 3 28.27 -40.34 4.34
C TYR A 3 27.97 -40.59 2.86
N SER A 4 27.19 -41.62 2.56
CA SER A 4 26.59 -41.71 1.25
C SER A 4 25.61 -40.54 1.08
N PRO A 5 25.79 -39.67 0.08
CA PRO A 5 24.81 -38.63 -0.19
C PRO A 5 23.52 -39.38 -0.58
N ILE A 6 22.43 -39.06 0.14
CA ILE A 6 21.09 -39.52 -0.22
C ILE A 6 20.77 -38.83 -1.55
N LEU A 7 21.12 -39.47 -2.64
CA LEU A 7 20.67 -39.09 -3.99
C LEU A 7 19.18 -39.39 -4.05
N ILE A 8 18.37 -38.39 -3.75
CA ILE A 8 16.93 -38.45 -4.00
C ILE A 8 16.77 -38.54 -5.51
N SER A 9 16.49 -39.73 -6.04
CA SER A 9 16.18 -39.90 -7.44
C SER A 9 14.79 -39.34 -7.71
N LEU A 10 14.74 -38.05 -8.13
CA LEU A 10 13.49 -37.42 -8.56
C LEU A 10 13.00 -38.06 -9.86
N SER A 11 11.73 -38.43 -9.89
CA SER A 11 11.08 -38.87 -11.13
C SER A 11 11.07 -37.71 -12.16
N GLU A 12 10.98 -38.05 -13.45
CA GLU A 12 10.89 -37.01 -14.49
C GLU A 12 9.64 -36.13 -14.31
N THR A 13 8.59 -36.66 -13.76
CA THR A 13 7.38 -35.89 -13.41
C THR A 13 7.64 -34.92 -12.28
N ASP A 14 8.33 -35.34 -11.21
CA ASP A 14 8.69 -34.44 -10.08
C ASP A 14 9.59 -33.30 -10.54
N LYS A 15 10.56 -33.55 -11.43
CA LYS A 15 11.43 -32.50 -11.99
C LYS A 15 10.62 -31.46 -12.75
N ARG A 16 9.66 -31.86 -13.58
CA ARG A 16 8.78 -30.94 -14.33
C ARG A 16 7.92 -30.10 -13.39
N ILE A 17 7.39 -30.70 -12.34
CA ILE A 17 6.56 -30.02 -11.33
C ILE A 17 7.40 -28.98 -10.58
N ILE A 18 8.60 -29.35 -10.09
CA ILE A 18 9.51 -28.43 -9.41
C ILE A 18 9.86 -27.24 -10.32
N PHE A 19 10.16 -27.50 -11.59
CA PHE A 19 10.48 -26.46 -12.56
C PHE A 19 9.28 -25.51 -12.78
N ALA A 20 8.07 -26.05 -12.90
CA ALA A 20 6.85 -25.24 -13.03
C ALA A 20 6.60 -24.36 -11.79
N ILE A 21 6.75 -24.93 -10.58
CA ILE A 21 6.63 -24.16 -9.33
C ILE A 21 7.65 -23.01 -9.27
N LEU A 22 8.90 -23.30 -9.67
CA LEU A 22 9.97 -22.29 -9.66
C LEU A 22 9.64 -21.13 -10.61
N ILE A 23 9.14 -21.42 -11.81
CA ILE A 23 8.70 -20.38 -12.77
C ILE A 23 7.58 -19.53 -12.17
N VAL A 24 6.55 -20.17 -11.60
CA VAL A 24 5.42 -19.47 -10.98
C VAL A 24 5.90 -18.62 -9.80
N ALA A 25 6.79 -19.14 -8.96
CA ALA A 25 7.36 -18.39 -7.84
C ALA A 25 8.12 -17.13 -8.31
N ILE A 26 8.94 -17.25 -9.35
CA ILE A 26 9.65 -16.09 -9.94
C ILE A 26 8.64 -15.08 -10.48
N LEU A 27 7.62 -15.51 -11.20
CA LEU A 27 6.59 -14.63 -11.76
C LEU A 27 5.85 -13.86 -10.65
N VAL A 28 5.48 -14.54 -9.56
CA VAL A 28 4.84 -13.91 -8.38
C VAL A 28 5.77 -12.90 -7.74
N LEU A 29 7.07 -13.21 -7.56
CA LEU A 29 8.05 -12.26 -7.00
C LEU A 29 8.22 -11.02 -7.86
N VAL A 30 8.27 -11.16 -9.19
CA VAL A 30 8.34 -10.02 -10.13
C VAL A 30 7.08 -9.15 -10.02
N LEU A 31 5.90 -9.78 -9.95
CA LEU A 31 4.63 -9.06 -9.81
C LEU A 31 4.55 -8.30 -8.49
N LEU A 32 4.95 -8.92 -7.38
CA LEU A 32 5.02 -8.27 -6.06
C LEU A 32 6.01 -7.11 -6.05
N GLY A 33 7.19 -7.27 -6.68
CA GLY A 33 8.18 -6.22 -6.85
C GLY A 33 7.62 -5.02 -7.63
N TYR A 34 6.90 -5.29 -8.72
CA TYR A 34 6.26 -4.25 -9.53
C TYR A 34 5.17 -3.50 -8.75
N LEU A 35 4.32 -4.22 -8.01
CA LEU A 35 3.32 -3.60 -7.12
C LEU A 35 3.97 -2.71 -6.06
N GLY A 36 5.05 -3.18 -5.43
CA GLY A 36 5.83 -2.39 -4.48
C GLY A 36 6.39 -1.12 -5.12
N TYR A 37 6.96 -1.22 -6.32
CA TYR A 37 7.44 -0.06 -7.07
C TYR A 37 6.33 0.97 -7.36
N LEU A 38 5.14 0.51 -7.78
CA LEU A 38 3.99 1.38 -8.03
C LEU A 38 3.54 2.12 -6.77
N LEU A 39 3.48 1.43 -5.62
CA LEU A 39 3.15 2.04 -4.33
C LEU A 39 4.15 3.13 -3.94
N VAL A 40 5.45 2.86 -4.05
CA VAL A 40 6.50 3.84 -3.75
C VAL A 40 6.41 5.05 -4.70
N LYS A 41 6.18 4.83 -6.00
CA LYS A 41 5.98 5.90 -6.99
C LYS A 41 4.79 6.79 -6.64
N LEU A 42 3.68 6.17 -6.24
CA LEU A 42 2.46 6.88 -5.81
C LEU A 42 2.70 7.69 -4.54
N MET A 43 3.40 7.14 -3.54
CA MET A 43 3.77 7.85 -2.32
C MET A 43 4.68 9.06 -2.62
N LYS A 44 5.67 8.92 -3.48
CA LYS A 44 6.55 10.01 -3.92
C LYS A 44 5.76 11.13 -4.62
N TRP A 45 4.85 10.77 -5.51
CA TRP A 45 3.99 11.73 -6.21
C TRP A 45 3.11 12.53 -5.25
N GLN A 46 2.49 11.86 -4.28
CA GLN A 46 1.68 12.52 -3.25
C GLN A 46 2.53 13.37 -2.28
N GLY A 47 3.78 12.98 -2.05
CA GLY A 47 4.73 13.73 -1.22
C GLY A 47 5.06 15.11 -1.81
N LYS A 48 5.07 15.27 -3.14
CA LYS A 48 5.33 16.56 -3.80
C LYS A 48 4.36 17.66 -3.38
N LYS A 49 3.08 17.32 -3.15
CA LYS A 49 2.08 18.30 -2.66
C LYS A 49 2.40 18.83 -1.28
N MET A 50 3.07 18.03 -0.45
CA MET A 50 3.51 18.47 0.88
C MET A 50 4.78 19.34 0.77
N ASP A 51 5.68 19.04 -0.16
CA ASP A 51 6.89 19.84 -0.39
C ASP A 51 6.54 21.28 -0.79
N THR A 52 5.60 21.47 -1.73
CA THR A 52 5.15 22.83 -2.11
C THR A 52 4.55 23.56 -0.92
N LEU A 53 3.68 22.91 -0.15
CA LEU A 53 3.04 23.50 1.01
C LEU A 53 4.03 23.90 2.11
N ILE A 54 5.06 23.09 2.34
CA ILE A 54 6.13 23.41 3.31
C ILE A 54 7.03 24.52 2.76
N HIS A 55 7.38 24.47 1.47
CA HIS A 55 8.20 25.48 0.83
C HIS A 55 7.58 26.87 0.98
N ASP A 56 6.30 27.01 0.65
CA ASP A 56 5.59 28.30 0.75
C ASP A 56 5.63 28.86 2.17
N VAL A 57 5.39 28.00 3.18
CA VAL A 57 5.37 28.43 4.59
C VAL A 57 6.75 28.78 5.13
N VAL A 58 7.80 28.09 4.66
CA VAL A 58 9.19 28.33 5.08
C VAL A 58 9.76 29.57 4.40
N VAL A 59 9.53 29.75 3.11
CA VAL A 59 10.02 30.91 2.34
C VAL A 59 9.41 32.21 2.87
N THR A 60 8.13 32.18 3.23
CA THR A 60 7.45 33.37 3.83
C THR A 60 7.86 33.65 5.29
N LYS A 61 8.71 32.81 5.90
CA LYS A 61 9.17 32.90 7.30
C LYS A 61 8.03 33.00 8.33
N VAL A 62 6.82 32.52 7.98
CA VAL A 62 5.65 32.56 8.87
C VAL A 62 5.82 31.63 10.07
N ILE A 63 6.56 30.55 9.88
CA ILE A 63 6.84 29.55 10.93
C ILE A 63 8.34 29.39 11.10
N THR A 64 8.82 29.77 12.29
CA THR A 64 10.24 29.71 12.68
C THR A 64 10.58 28.50 13.55
N ASP A 65 9.57 27.80 14.10
CA ASP A 65 9.77 26.64 14.97
C ASP A 65 9.37 25.34 14.27
N ARG A 66 10.23 24.31 14.40
CA ARG A 66 10.00 22.96 13.85
C ARG A 66 8.71 22.32 14.37
N ARG A 67 8.44 22.45 15.68
CA ARG A 67 7.23 21.87 16.27
C ARG A 67 5.97 22.50 15.72
N HIS A 68 6.01 23.80 15.49
CA HIS A 68 4.90 24.55 14.91
C HIS A 68 4.66 24.13 13.45
N LEU A 69 5.73 23.96 12.65
CA LEU A 69 5.64 23.48 11.28
C LEU A 69 5.01 22.08 11.20
N ILE A 70 5.44 21.16 12.06
CA ILE A 70 4.87 19.81 12.09
C ILE A 70 3.38 19.84 12.47
N ARG A 71 3.00 20.62 13.46
CA ARG A 71 1.59 20.78 13.87
C ARG A 71 0.72 21.34 12.75
N TYR A 72 1.19 22.38 12.09
CA TYR A 72 0.51 23.02 10.95
C TYR A 72 0.39 22.04 9.77
N GLY A 73 1.48 21.40 9.36
CA GLY A 73 1.51 20.44 8.27
C GLY A 73 0.62 19.24 8.54
N ARG A 74 0.59 18.73 9.79
CA ARG A 74 -0.32 17.64 10.20
C ARG A 74 -1.78 18.05 10.06
N LYS A 75 -2.16 19.26 10.53
CA LYS A 75 -3.54 19.77 10.40
C LYS A 75 -3.96 19.87 8.93
N LYS A 76 -3.10 20.40 8.07
CA LYS A 76 -3.36 20.50 6.62
C LYS A 76 -3.43 19.13 5.95
N ASN A 77 -2.56 18.18 6.35
CA ASN A 77 -2.58 16.83 5.81
C ASN A 77 -3.86 16.07 6.17
N TRP A 78 -4.36 16.20 7.40
CA TRP A 78 -5.64 15.64 7.81
C TRP A 78 -6.82 16.27 7.06
N ALA A 79 -6.82 17.59 6.87
CA ALA A 79 -7.85 18.25 6.09
C ALA A 79 -7.89 17.75 4.63
N LEU A 80 -6.72 17.56 4.00
CA LEU A 80 -6.62 16.97 2.67
C LEU A 80 -7.07 15.50 2.64
N PHE A 81 -6.74 14.74 3.68
CA PHE A 81 -7.19 13.36 3.80
C PHE A 81 -8.71 13.27 3.84
N PHE A 82 -9.38 13.99 4.74
CA PHE A 82 -10.83 13.98 4.83
C PHE A 82 -11.49 14.43 3.52
N LYS A 83 -10.93 15.46 2.86
CA LYS A 83 -11.43 15.91 1.56
C LYS A 83 -11.35 14.84 0.48
N GLN A 84 -10.36 13.95 0.54
CA GLN A 84 -10.17 12.87 -0.45
C GLN A 84 -10.86 11.56 -0.04
N ALA A 85 -10.95 11.28 1.25
CA ALA A 85 -11.49 10.02 1.78
C ALA A 85 -13.02 9.95 1.71
N TYR A 86 -13.72 11.09 1.69
CA TYR A 86 -15.18 11.06 1.73
C TYR A 86 -15.80 10.38 0.49
N ILE A 87 -15.20 10.55 -0.70
CA ILE A 87 -15.73 9.95 -1.93
C ILE A 87 -15.70 8.41 -1.87
N PRO A 88 -14.56 7.74 -1.62
CA PRO A 88 -14.55 6.29 -1.49
C PRO A 88 -15.42 5.78 -0.33
N LEU A 89 -15.52 6.53 0.76
CA LEU A 89 -16.42 6.16 1.86
C LEU A 89 -17.90 6.20 1.46
N ILE A 90 -18.33 7.19 0.66
CA ILE A 90 -19.69 7.23 0.11
C ILE A 90 -19.94 6.02 -0.80
N VAL A 91 -18.97 5.64 -1.65
CA VAL A 91 -19.10 4.46 -2.52
C VAL A 91 -19.26 3.18 -1.69
N ILE A 92 -18.47 3.02 -0.63
CA ILE A 92 -18.58 1.87 0.28
C ILE A 92 -19.94 1.90 1.00
N ALA A 93 -20.34 3.06 1.53
CA ALA A 93 -21.63 3.22 2.21
C ALA A 93 -22.81 2.89 1.29
N PHE A 94 -22.74 3.28 0.03
CA PHE A 94 -23.73 2.92 -0.99
C PHE A 94 -23.82 1.40 -1.17
N GLY A 95 -22.67 0.70 -1.26
CA GLY A 95 -22.63 -0.76 -1.29
C GLY A 95 -23.32 -1.39 -0.07
N PHE A 96 -23.09 -0.85 1.14
CA PHE A 96 -23.76 -1.31 2.35
C PHE A 96 -25.29 -1.07 2.32
N ILE A 97 -25.73 0.09 1.82
CA ILE A 97 -27.18 0.39 1.69
C ILE A 97 -27.84 -0.63 0.76
N ILE A 98 -27.22 -0.95 -0.37
CA ILE A 98 -27.74 -1.98 -1.30
C ILE A 98 -27.86 -3.34 -0.61
N LEU A 99 -26.85 -3.74 0.17
CA LEU A 99 -26.90 -4.99 0.94
C LEU A 99 -28.02 -4.98 1.99
N LEU A 100 -28.20 -3.88 2.72
CA LEU A 100 -29.26 -3.75 3.71
C LEU A 100 -30.66 -3.85 3.07
N ILE A 101 -30.85 -3.21 1.91
CA ILE A 101 -32.12 -3.30 1.16
C ILE A 101 -32.38 -4.76 0.77
N ARG A 102 -31.40 -5.44 0.17
CA ARG A 102 -31.54 -6.85 -0.23
C ARG A 102 -31.84 -7.74 0.97
N ASN A 103 -31.06 -7.60 2.06
CA ASN A 103 -31.24 -8.41 3.26
C ASN A 103 -32.61 -8.20 3.92
N SER A 104 -33.12 -6.97 3.85
CA SER A 104 -34.48 -6.66 4.33
C SER A 104 -35.58 -7.29 3.45
N ILE A 105 -35.41 -7.30 2.13
CA ILE A 105 -36.39 -7.88 1.19
C ILE A 105 -36.45 -9.41 1.36
N TYR A 106 -35.31 -10.06 1.49
CA TYR A 106 -35.23 -11.53 1.54
C TYR A 106 -35.15 -12.09 2.97
N SER A 107 -35.11 -11.22 3.99
CA SER A 107 -34.94 -11.58 5.42
C SER A 107 -33.70 -12.47 5.66
N ASP A 108 -32.67 -12.33 4.84
CA ASP A 108 -31.43 -13.12 4.86
C ASP A 108 -30.22 -12.22 5.11
N PHE A 109 -29.78 -12.14 6.36
CA PHE A 109 -28.60 -11.37 6.77
C PHE A 109 -27.28 -12.14 6.65
N SER A 110 -27.33 -13.42 6.25
CA SER A 110 -26.13 -14.23 6.01
C SER A 110 -25.58 -14.11 4.59
N TYR A 111 -26.22 -13.33 3.75
CA TYR A 111 -25.84 -13.16 2.34
C TYR A 111 -24.43 -12.57 2.17
N ASN A 112 -23.61 -13.27 1.41
CA ASN A 112 -22.27 -12.83 1.05
C ASN A 112 -22.27 -12.27 -0.39
N PRO A 113 -22.03 -10.94 -0.59
CA PRO A 113 -22.03 -10.34 -1.92
C PRO A 113 -20.92 -10.86 -2.84
N PHE A 114 -19.87 -11.48 -2.30
CA PHE A 114 -18.77 -12.07 -3.06
C PHE A 114 -18.94 -13.56 -3.33
N SER A 115 -20.05 -14.15 -2.90
CA SER A 115 -20.29 -15.58 -3.08
C SER A 115 -20.21 -16.01 -4.54
N VAL A 116 -19.62 -17.20 -4.75
CA VAL A 116 -19.49 -17.84 -6.06
C VAL A 116 -20.81 -18.41 -6.57
N HIS A 117 -21.73 -18.73 -5.66
CA HIS A 117 -23.01 -19.38 -6.02
C HIS A 117 -24.18 -18.42 -6.15
N ASN A 118 -24.22 -17.35 -5.34
CA ASN A 118 -25.33 -16.41 -5.29
C ASN A 118 -24.92 -14.94 -5.14
N GLY A 119 -23.69 -14.59 -5.52
CA GLY A 119 -23.14 -13.25 -5.43
C GLY A 119 -22.35 -12.84 -6.67
N PHE A 120 -21.48 -11.85 -6.53
CA PHE A 120 -20.63 -11.31 -7.59
C PHE A 120 -19.68 -12.36 -8.17
N GLY A 121 -19.32 -13.39 -7.39
CA GLY A 121 -18.46 -14.47 -7.85
C GLY A 121 -19.04 -15.35 -8.96
N THR A 122 -20.37 -15.34 -9.17
CA THR A 122 -21.05 -16.13 -10.23
C THR A 122 -20.62 -15.72 -11.63
N ILE A 123 -20.16 -14.48 -11.86
CA ILE A 123 -19.70 -14.01 -13.17
C ILE A 123 -18.26 -14.38 -13.49
N PHE A 124 -17.57 -15.07 -12.58
CA PHE A 124 -16.18 -15.49 -12.78
C PHE A 124 -16.05 -17.00 -12.95
N TRP A 125 -15.01 -17.40 -13.68
CA TRP A 125 -14.53 -18.77 -13.69
C TRP A 125 -13.93 -19.08 -12.32
N THR A 126 -14.40 -20.16 -11.69
CA THR A 126 -13.80 -20.63 -10.43
C THR A 126 -13.35 -22.05 -10.56
N TRP A 127 -12.30 -22.39 -9.82
CA TRP A 127 -11.70 -23.71 -9.80
C TRP A 127 -11.63 -24.21 -8.36
N LYS A 128 -11.79 -25.50 -8.19
CA LYS A 128 -11.60 -26.18 -6.92
C LYS A 128 -10.54 -27.26 -7.05
N LEU A 129 -9.95 -27.63 -5.92
CA LEU A 129 -9.07 -28.78 -5.83
C LEU A 129 -9.92 -30.05 -5.83
N SER A 130 -9.65 -30.96 -6.77
CA SER A 130 -10.26 -32.29 -6.79
C SER A 130 -9.64 -33.18 -5.70
N ASN A 131 -10.31 -34.25 -5.34
CA ASN A 131 -9.73 -35.29 -4.49
C ASN A 131 -8.75 -36.20 -5.27
N GLU A 132 -8.67 -36.04 -6.58
CA GLU A 132 -7.70 -36.74 -7.42
C GLU A 132 -6.35 -36.02 -7.38
N TYR A 133 -5.29 -36.82 -7.45
CA TYR A 133 -3.92 -36.31 -7.38
C TYR A 133 -3.19 -36.56 -8.70
N VAL A 134 -2.41 -35.58 -9.12
CA VAL A 134 -1.43 -35.67 -10.21
C VAL A 134 -0.06 -35.34 -9.65
N GLY A 135 0.95 -36.10 -10.04
CA GLY A 135 2.32 -35.83 -9.61
C GLY A 135 3.19 -37.07 -9.74
N GLY A 136 4.40 -36.98 -9.20
CA GLY A 136 5.35 -38.08 -9.11
C GLY A 136 5.26 -38.79 -7.75
N ASP A 137 6.29 -39.53 -7.42
CA ASP A 137 6.33 -40.29 -6.17
C ASP A 137 6.51 -39.40 -4.93
N LEU A 138 7.24 -38.30 -5.06
CA LEU A 138 7.58 -37.38 -3.99
C LEU A 138 6.60 -36.21 -3.89
N ILE A 139 6.14 -35.66 -5.02
CA ILE A 139 5.34 -34.43 -5.07
C ILE A 139 4.00 -34.77 -5.74
N LYS A 140 2.92 -34.65 -4.95
CA LYS A 140 1.55 -34.88 -5.40
C LYS A 140 0.71 -33.62 -5.21
N PHE A 141 -0.04 -33.27 -6.24
CA PHE A 141 -0.97 -32.12 -6.19
C PHE A 141 -2.38 -32.57 -6.53
N ASN A 142 -3.37 -31.99 -5.89
CA ASN A 142 -4.75 -32.17 -6.30
C ASN A 142 -4.96 -31.57 -7.69
N ILE A 143 -5.72 -32.25 -8.53
CA ILE A 143 -6.11 -31.72 -9.84
C ILE A 143 -7.01 -30.50 -9.61
N ILE A 144 -6.75 -29.44 -10.35
CA ILE A 144 -7.61 -28.27 -10.37
C ILE A 144 -8.71 -28.52 -11.40
N VAL A 145 -9.95 -28.60 -10.93
CA VAL A 145 -11.13 -28.79 -11.80
C VAL A 145 -11.98 -27.52 -11.80
N LEU A 146 -12.68 -27.29 -12.90
CA LEU A 146 -13.60 -26.19 -13.01
C LEU A 146 -14.77 -26.40 -12.05
N ASP A 147 -15.04 -25.42 -11.18
CA ASP A 147 -16.13 -25.46 -10.21
C ASP A 147 -17.36 -24.70 -10.73
N ASN A 148 -17.15 -23.51 -11.28
CA ASN A 148 -18.24 -22.68 -11.79
C ASN A 148 -17.87 -22.04 -13.13
N GLN A 149 -18.82 -22.00 -14.04
CA GLN A 149 -18.77 -21.22 -15.27
C GLN A 149 -19.50 -19.88 -15.07
N PRO A 150 -19.04 -18.78 -15.70
CA PRO A 150 -19.72 -17.48 -15.61
C PRO A 150 -21.18 -17.58 -15.99
N HIS A 151 -22.05 -17.18 -15.09
CA HIS A 151 -23.50 -17.08 -15.35
C HIS A 151 -24.11 -15.98 -14.51
N PHE A 152 -25.24 -15.44 -14.97
CA PHE A 152 -25.97 -14.41 -14.24
C PHE A 152 -27.13 -15.06 -13.46
N VAL A 153 -27.19 -14.73 -12.16
CA VAL A 153 -28.25 -15.16 -11.26
C VAL A 153 -29.07 -13.92 -10.88
N ALA A 154 -30.35 -13.92 -11.17
CA ALA A 154 -31.22 -12.76 -10.89
C ALA A 154 -31.24 -12.40 -9.40
N GLU A 155 -31.19 -13.39 -8.50
CA GLU A 155 -31.18 -13.18 -7.04
C GLU A 155 -29.88 -12.57 -6.53
N ALA A 156 -28.79 -12.62 -7.33
CA ALA A 156 -27.49 -12.05 -6.99
C ALA A 156 -27.32 -10.58 -7.37
N TRP A 157 -28.38 -9.91 -7.84
CA TRP A 157 -28.34 -8.52 -8.30
C TRP A 157 -27.64 -7.55 -7.32
N ALA A 158 -27.92 -7.71 -6.03
CA ALA A 158 -27.31 -6.88 -5.00
C ALA A 158 -25.79 -7.12 -4.88
N GLY A 159 -25.33 -8.37 -5.08
CA GLY A 159 -23.91 -8.72 -5.13
C GLY A 159 -23.21 -8.06 -6.31
N TYR A 160 -23.85 -8.01 -7.47
CA TYR A 160 -23.28 -7.37 -8.67
C TYR A 160 -23.10 -5.86 -8.52
N ILE A 161 -23.83 -5.20 -7.63
CA ILE A 161 -23.69 -3.77 -7.35
C ILE A 161 -22.79 -3.54 -6.14
N SER A 162 -23.04 -4.23 -5.02
CA SER A 162 -22.34 -3.97 -3.76
C SER A 162 -20.89 -4.43 -3.78
N ALA A 163 -20.58 -5.58 -4.40
CA ALA A 163 -19.21 -6.08 -4.43
C ALA A 163 -18.24 -5.17 -5.22
N PRO A 164 -18.56 -4.69 -6.44
CA PRO A 164 -17.78 -3.66 -7.10
C PRO A 164 -17.63 -2.36 -6.29
N CYS A 165 -18.68 -1.91 -5.59
CA CYS A 165 -18.61 -0.75 -4.72
C CYS A 165 -17.59 -0.95 -3.59
N PHE A 166 -17.54 -2.12 -2.97
CA PHE A 166 -16.55 -2.44 -1.93
C PHE A 166 -15.15 -2.57 -2.50
N LEU A 167 -14.98 -3.20 -3.65
CA LEU A 167 -13.67 -3.35 -4.29
C LEU A 167 -13.11 -1.99 -4.73
N ILE A 168 -13.87 -1.23 -5.49
CA ILE A 168 -13.44 0.07 -6.02
C ILE A 168 -13.28 1.08 -4.86
N GLY A 169 -14.27 1.18 -3.98
CA GLY A 169 -14.22 2.07 -2.83
C GLY A 169 -13.09 1.71 -1.86
N GLY A 170 -12.90 0.42 -1.57
CA GLY A 170 -11.82 -0.07 -0.71
C GLY A 170 -10.44 0.18 -1.28
N LEU A 171 -10.20 -0.14 -2.55
CA LEU A 171 -8.93 0.14 -3.21
C LEU A 171 -8.64 1.64 -3.27
N TRP A 172 -9.65 2.45 -3.60
CA TRP A 172 -9.49 3.90 -3.61
C TRP A 172 -9.19 4.45 -2.21
N TYR A 173 -9.87 3.96 -1.18
CA TYR A 173 -9.60 4.33 0.21
C TYR A 173 -8.16 3.99 0.63
N LEU A 174 -7.66 2.80 0.25
CA LEU A 174 -6.27 2.41 0.49
C LEU A 174 -5.27 3.37 -0.17
N ILE A 175 -5.56 3.84 -1.39
CA ILE A 175 -4.74 4.84 -2.08
C ILE A 175 -4.71 6.16 -1.29
N VAL A 176 -5.86 6.61 -0.78
CA VAL A 176 -5.95 7.84 0.01
C VAL A 176 -5.21 7.73 1.34
N VAL A 177 -5.29 6.57 2.03
CA VAL A 177 -4.53 6.29 3.26
C VAL A 177 -3.03 6.26 2.97
N SER A 178 -2.61 5.62 1.89
CA SER A 178 -1.20 5.60 1.47
C SER A 178 -0.67 7.01 1.17
N ALA A 179 -1.52 7.86 0.58
CA ALA A 179 -1.19 9.26 0.34
C ALA A 179 -1.04 10.06 1.65
N LEU A 180 -1.88 9.82 2.66
CA LEU A 180 -1.74 10.41 3.99
C LEU A 180 -0.39 10.04 4.62
N MET A 181 -0.03 8.75 4.57
CA MET A 181 1.25 8.27 5.10
C MET A 181 2.44 8.88 4.37
N GLY A 182 2.45 8.89 3.04
CA GLY A 182 3.51 9.47 2.23
C GLY A 182 3.72 10.96 2.51
N ARG A 183 2.63 11.72 2.64
CA ARG A 183 2.68 13.15 3.00
C ARG A 183 3.18 13.36 4.44
N THR A 184 2.80 12.51 5.37
CA THR A 184 3.26 12.58 6.77
C THR A 184 4.76 12.33 6.86
N ILE A 185 5.27 11.28 6.22
CA ILE A 185 6.72 10.97 6.19
C ILE A 185 7.49 12.15 5.59
N LYS A 186 7.01 12.69 4.47
CA LYS A 186 7.67 13.82 3.80
C LYS A 186 7.69 15.06 4.67
N LEU A 187 6.60 15.35 5.41
CA LEU A 187 6.55 16.46 6.38
C LEU A 187 7.65 16.34 7.43
N TYR A 188 7.85 15.15 8.01
CA TYR A 188 8.88 14.92 9.02
C TYR A 188 10.29 15.06 8.45
N ILE A 189 10.58 14.44 7.30
CA ILE A 189 11.88 14.53 6.64
C ILE A 189 12.20 16.00 6.31
N ARG A 190 11.28 16.71 5.67
CA ARG A 190 11.50 18.08 5.24
C ARG A 190 11.61 19.06 6.41
N SER A 191 10.82 18.86 7.46
CA SER A 191 10.94 19.67 8.68
C SER A 191 12.31 19.51 9.35
N ARG A 192 12.87 18.30 9.29
CA ARG A 192 14.22 18.02 9.79
C ARG A 192 15.28 18.71 8.92
N GLU A 193 15.25 18.54 7.62
CA GLU A 193 16.19 19.14 6.69
C GLU A 193 16.24 20.67 6.80
N VAL A 194 15.08 21.33 6.92
CA VAL A 194 15.00 22.80 6.99
C VAL A 194 15.60 23.34 8.29
N PHE A 195 15.28 22.72 9.43
CA PHE A 195 15.70 23.24 10.73
C PHE A 195 17.09 22.76 11.16
N GLU A 196 17.57 21.59 10.76
CA GLU A 196 18.94 21.13 11.02
C GLU A 196 19.95 21.92 10.16
N LYS A 197 19.69 22.12 8.88
CA LYS A 197 20.58 22.95 8.03
C LYS A 197 20.67 24.39 8.50
N SER A 198 19.61 24.95 9.09
CA SER A 198 19.66 26.30 9.66
C SER A 198 20.52 26.36 10.92
N LEU A 199 20.53 25.32 11.74
CA LEU A 199 21.38 25.22 12.94
C LEU A 199 22.85 25.05 12.57
N ASP A 200 23.18 24.24 11.58
CA ASP A 200 24.56 24.07 11.11
C ASP A 200 25.13 25.35 10.52
N GLY A 201 24.33 26.08 9.75
CA GLY A 201 24.71 27.41 9.23
C GLY A 201 24.92 28.45 10.33
N TYR A 202 24.12 28.42 11.40
CA TYR A 202 24.28 29.31 12.55
C TYR A 202 25.54 28.96 13.36
N ASN A 203 25.81 27.69 13.59
CA ASN A 203 26.99 27.23 14.30
C ASN A 203 28.28 27.54 13.51
N GLN A 204 28.28 27.41 12.18
CA GLN A 204 29.42 27.78 11.35
C GLN A 204 29.66 29.29 11.37
N SER A 205 28.64 30.12 11.29
CA SER A 205 28.79 31.58 11.39
C SER A 205 29.25 32.04 12.77
N GLY A 206 28.79 31.38 13.84
CA GLY A 206 29.24 31.59 15.20
C GLY A 206 30.73 31.26 15.41
N ALA A 207 31.18 30.12 14.85
CA ALA A 207 32.59 29.71 14.90
C ALA A 207 33.50 30.65 14.11
N ILE A 208 33.04 31.18 12.95
CA ILE A 208 33.80 32.15 12.16
C ILE A 208 33.95 33.47 12.93
N ASN A 209 32.87 33.97 13.58
CA ASN A 209 32.92 35.17 14.36
C ASN A 209 33.82 35.06 15.60
N GLN A 210 33.87 33.91 16.27
CA GLN A 210 34.81 33.67 17.38
C GLN A 210 36.27 33.67 16.91
N ASN A 211 36.57 33.09 15.76
CA ASN A 211 37.91 33.05 15.20
C ASN A 211 38.40 34.47 14.78
N ILE A 212 37.47 35.31 14.31
CA ILE A 212 37.80 36.71 13.97
C ILE A 212 38.08 37.52 15.24
N ALA A 213 37.28 37.33 16.31
CA ALA A 213 37.48 37.98 17.58
C ALA A 213 38.86 37.63 18.22
N VAL A 214 39.20 36.33 18.26
CA VAL A 214 40.46 35.86 18.80
C VAL A 214 41.66 36.35 17.99
N ASN A 215 41.56 36.49 16.66
CA ASN A 215 42.64 37.03 15.83
C ASN A 215 42.82 38.57 16.02
N ASN A 216 41.74 39.32 16.31
CA ASN A 216 41.85 40.74 16.59
C ASN A 216 42.54 41.04 17.96
N ASP A 217 42.24 40.22 18.98
CA ASP A 217 42.92 40.38 20.29
C ASP A 217 44.39 40.06 20.24
N ASN A 218 44.85 39.10 19.40
CA ASN A 218 46.26 38.80 19.22
C ASN A 218 47.05 39.88 18.44
N ASN A 219 46.37 40.71 17.66
CA ASN A 219 47.01 41.81 16.91
C ASN A 219 47.11 43.15 17.68
N GLN A 220 46.50 43.22 18.88
CA GLN A 220 46.61 44.40 19.73
C GLN A 220 47.70 44.31 20.83
N VAL A 221 48.41 43.21 20.95
CA VAL A 221 49.44 42.93 21.96
C VAL A 221 50.86 42.88 21.33
N GLY A 222 51.02 43.44 20.14
CA GLY A 222 52.33 43.55 19.47
C GLY A 222 52.85 44.99 19.36
#